data_9512c450aa6a31eb14778fcf00a6cce9
#
_entry.id   9512c450aa6a31eb14778fcf00a6cce9
#
_cell.length_a   1.000
_cell.length_b   1.000
_cell.length_c   1.000
_cell.angle_alpha   90.00
_cell.angle_beta   90.00
_cell.angle_gamma   90.00
#
_symmetry.space_group_name_H-M   'P 1'
#
loop_
_entity.id
_entity.type
_entity.pdbx_description
1 polymer ?
#
loop_
_entity_poly.entity_id
_entity_poly.type
_entity_poly.pdbx_seq_one_letter_code
_entity_poly.pdbx_strand_id
1 'polypeptide(L)'
;MELHTHRAISARLCGAPRLLASGGAEVELETVDDMRADELGLVHGGFVFGLADYAAMLAINEPNVVLGSAEMRFLAPVVVGDRLLATARLLGVEGKRHRVEVHVNRSAERVFEGTFVCFVPPAHVLAPATGGVS
;
A
#
# COMPACT_ATOMS: atom_id res chain seq x y z
N MET A 1 -11.47 -12.77 4.84
CA MET A 1 -10.59 -12.33 5.94
C MET A 1 -10.89 -10.90 6.28
N GLU A 2 -10.88 -10.55 7.54
CA GLU A 2 -11.22 -9.20 8.00
C GLU A 2 -10.06 -8.23 7.89
N LEU A 3 -10.39 -6.95 7.64
CA LEU A 3 -9.42 -5.86 7.70
C LEU A 3 -9.13 -5.52 9.15
N HIS A 4 -7.85 -5.59 9.52
CA HIS A 4 -7.39 -5.23 10.87
C HIS A 4 -6.60 -3.93 10.89
N THR A 5 -6.35 -3.30 9.74
CA THR A 5 -5.56 -2.08 9.64
C THR A 5 -6.11 -1.17 8.55
N HIS A 6 -5.76 0.10 8.58
CA HIS A 6 -6.06 1.10 7.55
C HIS A 6 -7.57 1.17 7.23
N ARG A 7 -8.39 1.04 8.25
CA ARG A 7 -9.85 0.91 8.09
C ARG A 7 -10.53 2.24 7.74
N ALA A 8 -9.85 3.34 7.93
CA ALA A 8 -10.36 4.68 7.60
C ALA A 8 -9.77 5.24 6.30
N ILE A 9 -8.99 4.44 5.58
CA ILE A 9 -8.34 4.92 4.36
C ILE A 9 -9.36 5.24 3.27
N SER A 10 -9.04 6.22 2.43
CA SER A 10 -9.93 6.59 1.31
C SER A 10 -9.82 5.56 0.20
N ALA A 11 -10.90 4.81 -0.04
CA ALA A 11 -10.93 3.86 -1.15
C ALA A 11 -10.83 4.56 -2.50
N ARG A 12 -11.36 5.77 -2.59
CA ARG A 12 -11.33 6.54 -3.83
C ARG A 12 -9.89 6.89 -4.23
N LEU A 13 -9.03 7.19 -3.26
CA LEU A 13 -7.67 7.66 -3.52
C LEU A 13 -6.61 6.57 -3.37
N CYS A 14 -6.88 5.53 -2.60
CA CYS A 14 -5.89 4.51 -2.28
C CYS A 14 -6.27 3.11 -2.76
N GLY A 15 -7.52 2.93 -3.19
CA GLY A 15 -7.97 1.65 -3.69
C GLY A 15 -8.84 0.88 -2.70
N ALA A 16 -9.44 -0.19 -3.19
CA ALA A 16 -10.30 -1.06 -2.41
C ALA A 16 -9.77 -2.49 -2.42
N PRO A 17 -9.79 -3.19 -1.29
CA PRO A 17 -9.32 -4.57 -1.24
C PRO A 17 -10.17 -5.45 -2.14
N ARG A 18 -9.50 -6.29 -2.91
CA ARG A 18 -10.14 -7.29 -3.74
C ARG A 18 -9.93 -8.69 -3.16
N LEU A 19 -8.75 -8.92 -2.59
CA LEU A 19 -8.39 -10.20 -2.00
C LEU A 19 -7.55 -9.95 -0.77
N LEU A 20 -7.86 -10.65 0.31
CA LEU A 20 -7.04 -10.69 1.52
C LEU A 20 -6.76 -12.13 1.86
N ALA A 21 -5.49 -12.44 2.11
CA ALA A 21 -5.07 -13.75 2.53
C ALA A 21 -3.94 -13.57 3.55
N SER A 22 -3.62 -14.63 4.27
CA SER A 22 -2.49 -14.58 5.19
C SER A 22 -1.22 -14.31 4.41
N GLY A 23 -0.59 -13.16 4.67
CA GLY A 23 0.64 -12.76 3.98
C GLY A 23 0.46 -12.28 2.55
N GLY A 24 -0.77 -11.95 2.13
CA GLY A 24 -1.01 -11.48 0.77
C GLY A 24 -2.23 -10.61 0.64
N ALA A 25 -2.22 -9.72 -0.34
CA ALA A 25 -3.36 -8.85 -0.61
C ALA A 25 -3.37 -8.41 -2.07
N GLU A 26 -4.57 -8.19 -2.59
CA GLU A 26 -4.79 -7.51 -3.87
C GLU A 26 -5.70 -6.33 -3.63
N VAL A 27 -5.32 -5.18 -4.22
CA VAL A 27 -6.07 -3.93 -4.06
C VAL A 27 -6.25 -3.30 -5.44
N GLU A 28 -7.49 -2.91 -5.74
CA GLU A 28 -7.83 -2.28 -7.01
C GLU A 28 -8.00 -0.78 -6.83
N LEU A 29 -7.55 -0.02 -7.84
CA LEU A 29 -7.76 1.42 -7.87
C LEU A 29 -8.14 1.85 -9.27
N GLU A 30 -9.23 2.59 -9.38
CA GLU A 30 -9.56 3.30 -10.61
C GLU A 30 -9.02 4.72 -10.46
N THR A 31 -8.09 5.12 -11.34
CA THR A 31 -7.51 6.46 -11.25
C THR A 31 -8.52 7.51 -11.69
N VAL A 32 -8.57 8.61 -10.95
CA VAL A 32 -9.58 9.65 -11.14
C VAL A 32 -8.92 11.00 -11.38
N ASP A 33 -9.72 11.96 -11.82
CA ASP A 33 -9.23 13.27 -12.25
C ASP A 33 -8.41 14.00 -11.18
N ASP A 34 -8.79 13.86 -9.92
CA ASP A 34 -8.07 14.52 -8.81
C ASP A 34 -6.63 14.03 -8.68
N MET A 35 -6.27 12.96 -9.34
CA MET A 35 -4.91 12.38 -9.25
C MET A 35 -3.96 12.94 -10.30
N ARG A 36 -4.45 13.78 -11.22
CA ARG A 36 -3.62 14.26 -12.33
C ARG A 36 -2.55 15.22 -11.86
N ALA A 37 -1.37 15.07 -12.46
CA ALA A 37 -0.25 15.96 -12.22
C ALA A 37 -0.22 17.10 -13.24
N ASP A 38 -0.83 16.92 -14.41
CA ASP A 38 -0.75 17.87 -15.53
C ASP A 38 -1.98 17.83 -16.41
N GLU A 39 -1.98 18.66 -17.45
CA GLU A 39 -3.10 18.81 -18.35
C GLU A 39 -3.32 17.60 -19.25
N LEU A 40 -2.31 16.77 -19.44
CA LEU A 40 -2.42 15.56 -20.26
C LEU A 40 -3.01 14.38 -19.49
N GLY A 41 -3.29 14.55 -18.19
CA GLY A 41 -3.90 13.50 -17.38
C GLY A 41 -2.93 12.49 -16.82
N LEU A 42 -1.63 12.82 -16.78
CA LEU A 42 -0.65 11.97 -16.12
C LEU A 42 -1.00 11.87 -14.64
N VAL A 43 -1.11 10.65 -14.14
CA VAL A 43 -1.38 10.43 -12.71
C VAL A 43 -0.09 10.67 -11.93
N HIS A 44 -0.18 11.49 -10.87
CA HIS A 44 0.95 11.72 -9.97
C HIS A 44 1.39 10.40 -9.33
N GLY A 45 2.69 10.14 -9.36
CA GLY A 45 3.24 8.87 -8.85
C GLY A 45 2.92 8.58 -7.40
N GLY A 46 2.64 9.62 -6.61
CA GLY A 46 2.24 9.43 -5.21
C GLY A 46 0.98 8.60 -5.04
N PHE A 47 0.06 8.62 -6.01
CA PHE A 47 -1.15 7.80 -5.94
C PHE A 47 -0.89 6.33 -6.28
N VAL A 48 0.03 6.08 -7.22
CA VAL A 48 0.46 4.70 -7.51
C VAL A 48 1.20 4.14 -6.29
N PHE A 49 2.07 4.93 -5.68
CA PHE A 49 2.76 4.54 -4.46
C PHE A 49 1.77 4.31 -3.31
N GLY A 50 0.78 5.18 -3.14
CA GLY A 50 -0.21 5.05 -2.09
C GLY A 50 -1.01 3.75 -2.20
N LEU A 51 -1.37 3.36 -3.43
CA LEU A 51 -2.01 2.09 -3.69
C LEU A 51 -1.10 0.93 -3.29
N ALA A 52 0.16 0.98 -3.69
CA ALA A 52 1.13 -0.08 -3.38
C ALA A 52 1.38 -0.18 -1.87
N ASP A 53 1.51 0.96 -1.19
CA ASP A 53 1.68 1.02 0.25
C ASP A 53 0.48 0.39 0.96
N TYR A 54 -0.73 0.75 0.55
CA TYR A 54 -1.94 0.18 1.14
C TYR A 54 -1.96 -1.34 0.97
N ALA A 55 -1.63 -1.84 -0.22
CA ALA A 55 -1.56 -3.28 -0.45
C ALA A 55 -0.54 -3.96 0.47
N ALA A 56 0.62 -3.33 0.68
CA ALA A 56 1.63 -3.85 1.59
C ALA A 56 1.11 -3.92 3.03
N MET A 57 0.42 -2.87 3.48
CA MET A 57 -0.15 -2.85 4.83
C MET A 57 -1.17 -3.98 5.00
N LEU A 58 -2.01 -4.21 3.98
CA LEU A 58 -3.02 -5.26 4.04
C LEU A 58 -2.43 -6.67 3.96
N ALA A 59 -1.28 -6.84 3.30
CA ALA A 59 -0.60 -8.14 3.29
C ALA A 59 -0.16 -8.54 4.69
N ILE A 60 0.16 -7.57 5.53
CA ILE A 60 0.53 -7.79 6.93
C ILE A 60 -0.72 -7.84 7.80
N ASN A 61 -1.63 -6.91 7.57
CA ASN A 61 -2.96 -6.85 8.21
C ASN A 61 -2.92 -6.84 9.74
N GLU A 62 -1.94 -6.16 10.32
CA GLU A 62 -1.82 -5.98 11.76
C GLU A 62 -2.28 -4.56 12.14
N PRO A 63 -3.01 -4.40 13.25
CA PRO A 63 -3.58 -3.09 13.60
C PRO A 63 -2.57 -1.95 13.71
N ASN A 64 -1.35 -2.25 14.12
CA ASN A 64 -0.34 -1.23 14.39
C ASN A 64 0.67 -1.08 13.27
N VAL A 65 0.47 -1.73 12.12
CA VAL A 65 1.48 -1.72 11.06
C VAL A 65 1.69 -0.32 10.49
N VAL A 66 2.96 0.04 10.28
CA VAL A 66 3.35 1.28 9.63
C VAL A 66 4.46 0.99 8.61
N LEU A 67 4.52 1.81 7.59
CA LEU A 67 5.61 1.74 6.62
C LEU A 67 6.86 2.39 7.19
N GLY A 68 8.00 1.73 7.06
CA GLY A 68 9.28 2.27 7.48
C GLY A 68 10.13 2.75 6.31
N SER A 69 10.23 1.94 5.26
CA SER A 69 11.01 2.30 4.09
C SER A 69 10.53 1.51 2.88
N ALA A 70 10.92 1.97 1.69
CA ALA A 70 10.57 1.29 0.46
C ALA A 70 11.64 1.57 -0.59
N GLU A 71 11.95 0.54 -1.38
CA GLU A 71 12.73 0.68 -2.59
C GLU A 71 11.82 0.31 -3.74
N MET A 72 11.60 1.24 -4.69
CA MET A 72 10.62 0.98 -5.72
C MET A 72 11.04 1.61 -7.05
N ARG A 73 10.38 1.17 -8.11
CA ARG A 73 10.57 1.71 -9.45
C ARG A 73 9.22 1.93 -10.11
N PHE A 74 9.09 3.08 -10.77
CA PHE A 74 7.96 3.41 -11.61
C PHE A 74 8.34 3.02 -13.03
N LEU A 75 7.71 1.97 -13.56
CA LEU A 75 8.13 1.34 -14.80
C LEU A 75 7.42 1.90 -16.03
N ALA A 76 6.22 2.46 -15.85
CA ALA A 76 5.45 3.02 -16.95
C ALA A 76 4.53 4.12 -16.42
N PRO A 77 4.20 5.12 -17.24
CA PRO A 77 3.27 6.16 -16.84
C PRO A 77 1.84 5.62 -16.70
N VAL A 78 1.09 6.25 -15.82
CA VAL A 78 -0.32 5.94 -15.58
C VAL A 78 -1.11 7.21 -15.90
N VAL A 79 -2.24 7.07 -16.58
CA VAL A 79 -3.11 8.20 -16.90
C VAL A 79 -4.48 8.04 -16.23
N VAL A 80 -5.16 9.17 -16.04
CA VAL A 80 -6.50 9.19 -15.46
C VAL A 80 -7.42 8.25 -16.25
N GLY A 81 -8.18 7.44 -15.54
CA GLY A 81 -9.05 6.43 -16.13
C GLY A 81 -8.45 5.03 -16.15
N ASP A 82 -7.14 4.91 -15.95
CA ASP A 82 -6.53 3.58 -15.87
C ASP A 82 -6.99 2.85 -14.62
N ARG A 83 -7.18 1.55 -14.76
CA ARG A 83 -7.49 0.66 -13.63
C ARG A 83 -6.23 -0.09 -13.26
N LEU A 84 -5.88 -0.03 -11.98
CA LEU A 84 -4.67 -0.61 -11.45
C LEU A 84 -4.99 -1.72 -10.46
N LEU A 85 -4.16 -2.76 -10.47
CA LEU A 85 -4.23 -3.83 -9.48
C LEU A 85 -2.87 -3.93 -8.79
N ALA A 86 -2.85 -3.69 -7.50
CA ALA A 86 -1.66 -3.92 -6.69
C ALA A 86 -1.74 -5.30 -6.07
N THR A 87 -0.63 -6.03 -6.15
CA THR A 87 -0.50 -7.35 -5.53
C THR A 87 0.67 -7.29 -4.56
N ALA A 88 0.41 -7.64 -3.31
CA ALA A 88 1.41 -7.62 -2.25
C ALA A 88 1.60 -9.00 -1.66
N ARG A 89 2.84 -9.36 -1.35
CA ARG A 89 3.17 -10.65 -0.78
C ARG A 89 4.23 -10.48 0.31
N LEU A 90 3.94 -10.98 1.50
CA LEU A 90 4.89 -10.98 2.60
C LEU A 90 6.04 -11.93 2.27
N LEU A 91 7.27 -11.41 2.32
CA LEU A 91 8.47 -12.19 2.03
C LEU A 91 9.10 -12.79 3.28
N GLY A 92 9.04 -12.06 4.40
CA GLY A 92 9.64 -12.54 5.63
C GLY A 92 9.42 -11.58 6.79
N VAL A 93 9.62 -12.10 7.98
CA VAL A 93 9.44 -11.36 9.23
C VAL A 93 10.68 -11.58 10.10
N GLU A 94 11.25 -10.48 10.61
CA GLU A 94 12.33 -10.51 11.57
C GLU A 94 11.95 -9.60 12.74
N GLY A 95 11.45 -10.21 13.82
CA GLY A 95 10.94 -9.44 14.95
C GLY A 95 9.76 -8.58 14.53
N LYS A 96 9.89 -7.27 14.67
CA LYS A 96 8.83 -6.32 14.29
C LYS A 96 8.92 -5.89 12.83
N ARG A 97 9.97 -6.30 12.12
CA ARG A 97 10.23 -5.90 10.73
C ARG A 97 9.63 -6.91 9.77
N HIS A 98 8.80 -6.43 8.88
CA HIS A 98 8.13 -7.25 7.85
C HIS A 98 8.56 -6.74 6.49
N ARG A 99 8.99 -7.65 5.62
CA ARG A 99 9.36 -7.31 4.24
C ARG A 99 8.27 -7.79 3.30
N VAL A 100 7.79 -6.87 2.46
CA VAL A 100 6.69 -7.13 1.54
C VAL A 100 7.09 -6.74 0.13
N GLU A 101 6.83 -7.61 -0.81
CA GLU A 101 7.02 -7.34 -2.22
C GLU A 101 5.68 -6.89 -2.81
N VAL A 102 5.71 -5.81 -3.60
CA VAL A 102 4.50 -5.28 -4.22
C VAL A 102 4.77 -5.00 -5.69
N HIS A 103 3.81 -5.35 -6.54
CA HIS A 103 3.80 -4.85 -7.90
C HIS A 103 2.41 -4.34 -8.25
N VAL A 104 2.36 -3.39 -9.17
CA VAL A 104 1.11 -2.81 -9.65
C VAL A 104 1.06 -3.02 -11.16
N ASN A 105 -0.06 -3.55 -11.62
CA ASN A 105 -0.28 -3.78 -13.04
C ASN A 105 -1.47 -2.97 -13.53
N ARG A 106 -1.36 -2.52 -14.79
CA ARG A 106 -2.48 -2.05 -15.59
C ARG A 106 -2.69 -3.14 -16.64
N SER A 107 -3.77 -3.91 -16.51
CA SER A 107 -3.96 -5.14 -17.32
C SER A 107 -2.72 -6.02 -17.20
N ALA A 108 -2.09 -6.38 -18.31
CA ALA A 108 -0.90 -7.24 -18.30
C ALA A 108 0.40 -6.46 -18.12
N GLU A 109 0.34 -5.12 -18.14
CA GLU A 109 1.54 -4.29 -18.07
C GLU A 109 1.87 -3.95 -16.63
N ARG A 110 3.11 -4.26 -16.21
CA ARG A 110 3.59 -3.85 -14.89
C ARG A 110 4.00 -2.39 -14.95
N VAL A 111 3.40 -1.55 -14.09
CA VAL A 111 3.68 -0.12 -14.06
C VAL A 111 4.51 0.29 -12.85
N PHE A 112 4.61 -0.57 -11.85
CA PHE A 112 5.30 -0.26 -10.59
C PHE A 112 5.72 -1.57 -9.93
N GLU A 113 6.88 -1.55 -9.28
CA GLU A 113 7.30 -2.67 -8.42
C GLU A 113 8.17 -2.15 -7.30
N GLY A 114 8.18 -2.86 -6.18
CA GLY A 114 9.02 -2.47 -5.06
C GLY A 114 9.03 -3.46 -3.92
N THR A 115 9.94 -3.23 -2.98
CA THR A 115 10.01 -3.96 -1.73
C THR A 115 9.83 -2.96 -0.59
N PHE A 116 8.91 -3.27 0.29
CA PHE A 116 8.49 -2.41 1.39
C PHE A 116 8.94 -3.04 2.70
N VAL A 117 9.52 -2.23 3.58
CA VAL A 117 9.89 -2.66 4.92
C VAL A 117 8.93 -1.98 5.89
N CYS A 118 8.16 -2.81 6.59
CA CYS A 118 7.09 -2.35 7.45
C CYS A 118 7.36 -2.80 8.87
N PHE A 119 6.83 -2.06 9.83
CA PHE A 119 7.03 -2.37 11.25
C PHE A 119 5.68 -2.55 11.92
N VAL A 120 5.64 -3.50 12.84
CA VAL A 120 4.46 -3.75 13.67
C VAL A 120 4.86 -3.50 15.11
N PRO A 121 4.78 -2.26 15.60
CA PRO A 121 5.09 -1.98 17.00
C PRO A 121 4.03 -2.55 17.93
N PRO A 122 4.34 -2.71 19.22
CA PRO A 122 3.38 -3.31 20.16
C PRO A 122 2.18 -2.41 20.46
N ALA A 123 2.25 -1.12 20.10
CA ALA A 123 1.15 -0.19 20.28
C ALA A 123 1.10 0.76 19.10
N HIS A 124 -0.05 1.39 18.90
CA HIS A 124 -0.20 2.39 17.84
C HIS A 124 0.84 3.49 18.01
N VAL A 125 1.46 3.94 16.90
CA VAL A 125 2.56 4.93 16.95
C VAL A 125 2.10 6.26 17.55
N LEU A 126 0.80 6.56 17.51
CA LEU A 126 0.24 7.78 18.10
C LEU A 126 -0.30 7.55 19.51
N ALA A 127 -0.25 6.31 20.01
CA ALA A 127 -0.73 6.04 21.36
C ALA A 127 0.13 6.76 22.38
N PRO A 128 -0.47 7.32 23.43
CA PRO A 128 0.34 7.97 24.46
C PRO A 128 1.23 6.93 25.15
N ALA A 129 2.39 7.40 25.59
CA ALA A 129 3.30 6.57 26.36
C ALA A 129 2.59 6.07 27.62
N THR A 130 2.76 4.77 27.91
CA THR A 130 2.20 4.20 29.13
C THR A 130 3.29 4.01 30.16
N GLY A 131 2.87 3.84 31.37
CA GLY A 131 3.81 3.64 32.43
C GLY A 131 4.62 4.88 32.64
N GLY A 132 4.29 5.56 32.21
CA GLY A 132 4.88 6.46 32.25
C GLY A 132 5.89 7.05 31.63
N VAL A 133 5.82 7.01 31.41
CA VAL A 133 6.44 7.49 31.14
C VAL A 133 6.75 8.26 30.73
N SER A 134 6.77 8.44 30.73
CA SER A 134 6.96 8.99 30.60
C SER A 134 7.35 9.43 30.48
#